data_52deb0d19a0a028bbf2fac25ff259049
#
_entry.id   52deb0d19a0a028bbf2fac25ff259049
#
_cell.length_a   1.000
_cell.length_b   1.000
_cell.length_c   1.000
_cell.angle_alpha   90.00
_cell.angle_beta   90.00
_cell.angle_gamma   90.00
#
_symmetry.space_group_name_H-M   'P 1'
#
loop_
_entity.id
_entity.type
_entity.pdbx_description
1 polymer ?
#
loop_
_entity_poly.entity_id
_entity_poly.type
_entity_poly.pdbx_seq_one_letter_code
_entity_poly.pdbx_strand_id
1 'polypeptide(L)'
;MAVLAIFGLLLVRLVIGTTTYVPNDGMTPTLAAGQRIVVTAVPLTGGVGRGDVIVFEDSAEWFDGPAQDPTPGMGLLVSLGLASPPTGSQGVGRVIGIAGDRVECCDAAGRVVVNGQPIDESYLAGPTDQVTFDIRVPEGRVFVLGDARATARDSRSFLDRESGTVALDDVEGRVLISLWPPALIDGS
;
A
#
# COMPACT_ATOMS: atom_id res chain seq x y z
N MET A 1 -38.36 3.21 -4.98
CA MET A 1 -37.42 2.74 -6.01
C MET A 1 -36.02 3.34 -5.81
N ALA A 2 -35.88 4.69 -5.76
CA ALA A 2 -34.56 5.33 -5.60
C ALA A 2 -33.80 4.94 -4.32
N VAL A 3 -34.48 4.82 -3.18
CA VAL A 3 -33.87 4.43 -1.89
C VAL A 3 -33.30 3.01 -1.94
N LEU A 4 -33.99 2.08 -2.56
CA LEU A 4 -33.51 0.69 -2.73
C LEU A 4 -32.31 0.62 -3.67
N ALA A 5 -32.29 1.45 -4.72
CA ALA A 5 -31.15 1.53 -5.64
C ALA A 5 -29.91 2.12 -4.95
N ILE A 6 -30.08 3.18 -4.13
CA ILE A 6 -29.01 3.78 -3.35
C ILE A 6 -28.48 2.79 -2.31
N PHE A 7 -29.38 2.08 -1.61
CA PHE A 7 -28.98 1.08 -0.63
C PHE A 7 -28.24 -0.10 -1.27
N GLY A 8 -28.71 -0.56 -2.45
CA GLY A 8 -28.01 -1.58 -3.24
C GLY A 8 -26.61 -1.11 -3.69
N LEU A 9 -26.49 0.14 -4.15
CA LEU A 9 -25.19 0.72 -4.53
C LEU A 9 -24.22 0.83 -3.35
N LEU A 10 -24.71 1.21 -2.17
CA LEU A 10 -23.91 1.28 -0.94
C LEU A 10 -23.47 -0.12 -0.48
N LEU A 11 -24.33 -1.13 -0.58
CA LEU A 11 -23.97 -2.51 -0.27
C LEU A 11 -22.92 -3.06 -1.25
N VAL A 12 -23.10 -2.82 -2.54
CA VAL A 12 -22.12 -3.18 -3.57
C VAL A 12 -20.78 -2.53 -3.28
N ARG A 13 -20.77 -1.26 -2.89
CA ARG A 13 -19.55 -0.55 -2.49
C ARG A 13 -18.87 -1.12 -1.26
N LEU A 14 -19.67 -1.48 -0.26
CA LEU A 14 -19.15 -2.09 0.97
C LEU A 14 -18.47 -3.43 0.69
N VAL A 15 -18.93 -4.16 -0.33
CA VAL A 15 -18.43 -5.51 -0.69
C VAL A 15 -17.29 -5.45 -1.72
N ILE A 16 -17.35 -4.54 -2.71
CA ILE A 16 -16.39 -4.47 -3.81
C ILE A 16 -15.18 -3.58 -3.47
N GLY A 17 -15.30 -2.69 -2.48
CA GLY A 17 -14.26 -1.74 -2.12
C GLY A 17 -14.28 -0.44 -2.94
N THR A 18 -13.22 0.34 -2.81
CA THR A 18 -13.03 1.62 -3.51
C THR A 18 -12.06 1.48 -4.67
N THR A 19 -12.09 2.41 -5.60
CA THR A 19 -11.08 2.47 -6.67
C THR A 19 -10.20 3.69 -6.47
N THR A 20 -8.90 3.50 -6.62
CA THR A 20 -7.93 4.60 -6.63
C THR A 20 -6.92 4.43 -7.76
N TYR A 21 -6.00 5.38 -7.90
CA TYR A 21 -4.91 5.30 -8.87
C TYR A 21 -3.59 5.07 -8.14
N VAL A 22 -2.70 4.32 -8.80
CA VAL A 22 -1.31 4.15 -8.34
C VAL A 22 -0.58 5.48 -8.51
N PRO A 23 -0.02 6.08 -7.44
CA PRO A 23 0.51 7.44 -7.49
C PRO A 23 1.85 7.55 -8.22
N ASN A 24 2.67 6.50 -8.22
CA ASN A 24 4.02 6.51 -8.79
C ASN A 24 4.46 5.11 -9.24
N ASP A 25 5.64 4.99 -9.83
CA ASP A 25 6.19 3.72 -10.34
C ASP A 25 6.92 2.87 -9.29
N GLY A 26 6.79 3.19 -8.01
CA GLY A 26 7.44 2.45 -6.91
C GLY A 26 7.02 0.99 -6.78
N MET A 27 5.90 0.60 -7.40
CA MET A 27 5.39 -0.78 -7.39
C MET A 27 5.60 -1.52 -8.72
N THR A 28 6.38 -0.97 -9.66
CA THR A 28 6.70 -1.69 -10.89
C THR A 28 7.61 -2.89 -10.61
N PRO A 29 7.40 -4.03 -11.31
CA PRO A 29 6.50 -4.28 -12.44
C PRO A 29 5.06 -4.62 -12.05
N THR A 30 4.77 -4.84 -10.77
CA THR A 30 3.44 -5.29 -10.31
C THR A 30 2.35 -4.27 -10.63
N LEU A 31 2.61 -3.00 -10.34
CA LEU A 31 1.71 -1.88 -10.63
C LEU A 31 2.52 -0.70 -11.19
N ALA A 32 2.00 -0.06 -12.23
CA ALA A 32 2.59 1.15 -12.80
C ALA A 32 1.81 2.41 -12.42
N ALA A 33 2.49 3.56 -12.44
CA ALA A 33 1.85 4.84 -12.18
C ALA A 33 0.63 5.08 -13.06
N GLY A 34 -0.43 5.64 -12.49
CA GLY A 34 -1.68 5.92 -13.19
C GLY A 34 -2.60 4.72 -13.42
N GLN A 35 -2.19 3.51 -13.07
CA GLN A 35 -3.09 2.35 -13.11
C GLN A 35 -4.22 2.53 -12.11
N ARG A 36 -5.43 2.13 -12.52
CA ARG A 36 -6.60 2.09 -11.65
C ARG A 36 -6.66 0.74 -10.95
N ILE A 37 -6.76 0.77 -9.63
CA ILE A 37 -6.79 -0.42 -8.78
C ILE A 37 -8.08 -0.45 -7.95
N VAL A 38 -8.51 -1.66 -7.59
CA VAL A 38 -9.60 -1.89 -6.64
C VAL A 38 -9.00 -2.21 -5.28
N VAL A 39 -9.40 -1.45 -4.29
CA VAL A 39 -8.94 -1.54 -2.91
C VAL A 39 -10.11 -1.98 -2.03
N THR A 40 -9.94 -3.05 -1.29
CA THR A 40 -10.94 -3.53 -0.33
C THR A 40 -10.55 -3.17 1.09
N ALA A 41 -11.52 -2.80 1.92
CA ALA A 41 -11.27 -2.44 3.30
C ALA A 41 -10.64 -3.62 4.09
N VAL A 42 -9.62 -3.33 4.90
CA VAL A 42 -8.89 -4.32 5.71
C VAL A 42 -9.81 -5.22 6.55
N PRO A 43 -10.86 -4.71 7.24
CA PRO A 43 -11.75 -5.56 8.03
C PRO A 43 -12.44 -6.66 7.23
N LEU A 44 -12.68 -6.44 5.93
CA LEU A 44 -13.33 -7.42 5.05
C LEU A 44 -12.38 -8.54 4.58
N THR A 45 -11.07 -8.34 4.72
CA THR A 45 -10.03 -9.28 4.28
C THR A 45 -9.40 -10.09 5.39
N GLY A 46 -9.86 -9.92 6.64
CA GLY A 46 -9.31 -10.63 7.79
C GLY A 46 -8.00 -10.05 8.33
N GLY A 47 -7.65 -8.83 7.96
CA GLY A 47 -6.44 -8.15 8.39
C GLY A 47 -5.43 -7.92 7.27
N VAL A 48 -4.27 -7.37 7.62
CA VAL A 48 -3.12 -7.16 6.74
C VAL A 48 -2.08 -8.23 7.02
N GLY A 49 -1.64 -8.92 5.98
CA GLY A 49 -0.63 -9.95 6.04
C GLY A 49 0.64 -9.61 5.24
N ARG A 50 1.71 -10.38 5.45
CA ARG A 50 2.93 -10.29 4.62
C ARG A 50 2.58 -10.66 3.17
N GLY A 51 3.19 -9.92 2.23
CA GLY A 51 2.93 -10.05 0.80
C GLY A 51 1.78 -9.18 0.30
N ASP A 52 0.82 -8.80 1.14
CA ASP A 52 -0.29 -7.94 0.72
C ASP A 52 0.22 -6.61 0.15
N VAL A 53 -0.36 -6.17 -0.96
CA VAL A 53 -0.17 -4.81 -1.46
C VAL A 53 -1.26 -3.93 -0.87
N ILE A 54 -0.86 -2.89 -0.16
CA ILE A 54 -1.77 -1.98 0.56
C ILE A 54 -1.71 -0.57 0.00
N VAL A 55 -2.84 0.13 0.13
CA VAL A 55 -2.93 1.59 0.01
C VAL A 55 -3.02 2.17 1.40
N PHE A 56 -2.25 3.20 1.68
CA PHE A 56 -2.22 3.84 2.99
C PHE A 56 -2.16 5.36 2.85
N GLU A 57 -2.71 6.07 3.83
CA GLU A 57 -2.61 7.51 3.94
C GLU A 57 -1.19 7.88 4.38
N ASP A 58 -0.62 8.92 3.76
CA ASP A 58 0.72 9.43 4.10
C ASP A 58 0.66 10.39 5.29
N SER A 59 0.25 9.88 6.44
CA SER A 59 0.20 10.66 7.69
C SER A 59 1.59 11.06 8.20
N ALA A 60 2.62 10.33 7.80
CA ALA A 60 4.02 10.57 8.19
C ALA A 60 4.77 11.49 7.22
N GLU A 61 4.09 12.07 6.23
CA GLU A 61 4.69 12.97 5.24
C GLU A 61 5.90 12.36 4.51
N TRP A 62 5.74 11.10 4.07
CA TRP A 62 6.78 10.40 3.32
C TRP A 62 6.93 10.92 1.89
N PHE A 63 5.84 11.39 1.29
CA PHE A 63 5.82 11.85 -0.08
C PHE A 63 5.75 13.38 -0.12
N ASP A 64 6.71 14.00 -0.80
CA ASP A 64 6.74 15.45 -0.98
C ASP A 64 5.62 15.86 -1.94
N GLY A 65 4.60 16.47 -1.44
CA GLY A 65 3.55 17.09 -2.23
C GLY A 65 2.56 17.76 -1.29
N PRO A 66 2.14 19.02 -1.55
CA PRO A 66 1.02 19.55 -0.82
C PRO A 66 -0.16 18.61 -1.05
N ALA A 67 -0.80 18.16 0.03
CA ALA A 67 -2.13 17.61 -0.07
C ALA A 67 -2.93 18.63 -0.88
N GLN A 68 -3.32 18.30 -2.10
CA GLN A 68 -4.10 19.22 -2.89
C GLN A 68 -5.44 19.37 -2.18
N ASP A 69 -5.70 20.55 -1.64
CA ASP A 69 -6.99 20.85 -1.04
C ASP A 69 -8.08 20.46 -2.05
N PRO A 70 -9.01 19.58 -1.68
CA PRO A 70 -10.03 19.16 -2.60
C PRO A 70 -10.81 20.39 -3.07
N THR A 71 -10.98 20.53 -4.36
CA THR A 71 -11.84 21.57 -4.94
C THR A 71 -13.17 21.60 -4.18
N PRO A 72 -13.71 22.76 -3.80
CA PRO A 72 -14.97 22.85 -3.08
C PRO A 72 -16.05 21.97 -3.70
N GLY A 73 -16.63 21.06 -2.92
CA GLY A 73 -17.56 20.03 -3.39
C GLY A 73 -16.92 18.68 -3.75
N MET A 74 -15.61 18.61 -3.99
CA MET A 74 -14.91 17.36 -4.26
C MET A 74 -14.89 16.43 -3.04
N GLY A 75 -14.79 16.98 -1.82
CA GLY A 75 -14.80 16.20 -0.59
C GLY A 75 -16.06 15.34 -0.42
N LEU A 76 -17.23 15.83 -0.84
CA LEU A 76 -18.45 15.04 -0.85
C LEU A 76 -18.37 13.90 -1.88
N LEU A 77 -17.83 14.16 -3.07
CA LEU A 77 -17.66 13.15 -4.11
C LEU A 77 -16.64 12.09 -3.68
N VAL A 78 -15.56 12.48 -3.02
CA VAL A 78 -14.56 11.58 -2.42
C VAL A 78 -15.21 10.76 -1.30
N SER A 79 -15.93 11.38 -0.35
CA SER A 79 -16.60 10.67 0.75
C SER A 79 -17.70 9.71 0.25
N LEU A 80 -18.36 10.04 -0.85
CA LEU A 80 -19.27 9.14 -1.56
C LEU A 80 -18.50 8.17 -2.48
N GLY A 81 -17.14 8.33 -2.61
CA GLY A 81 -16.21 7.59 -3.47
C GLY A 81 -16.60 7.67 -4.95
N LEU A 82 -17.20 8.74 -5.36
CA LEU A 82 -17.47 9.08 -6.76
C LEU A 82 -16.26 9.80 -7.39
N ALA A 83 -15.26 10.18 -6.56
CA ALA A 83 -13.98 10.71 -6.97
C ALA A 83 -12.86 10.07 -6.14
N SER A 84 -11.66 9.99 -6.68
CA SER A 84 -10.46 9.60 -5.94
C SER A 84 -10.00 10.76 -5.06
N PRO A 85 -9.42 10.48 -3.86
CA PRO A 85 -8.77 11.51 -3.08
C PRO A 85 -7.64 12.18 -3.88
N PRO A 86 -7.26 13.42 -3.53
CA PRO A 86 -6.17 14.12 -4.21
C PRO A 86 -4.89 13.30 -4.13
N THR A 87 -4.19 13.18 -5.25
CA THR A 87 -2.88 12.54 -5.33
C THR A 87 -1.85 13.34 -4.50
N GLY A 88 -1.08 12.65 -3.67
CA GLY A 88 -0.04 13.25 -2.83
C GLY A 88 -0.16 12.89 -1.34
N SER A 89 -1.31 12.37 -0.93
CA SER A 89 -1.56 11.91 0.44
C SER A 89 -1.63 10.38 0.57
N GLN A 90 -1.40 9.64 -0.51
CA GLN A 90 -1.51 8.18 -0.49
C GLN A 90 -0.23 7.51 -0.96
N GLY A 91 0.17 6.46 -0.22
CA GLY A 91 1.21 5.53 -0.60
C GLY A 91 0.65 4.18 -1.03
N VAL A 92 1.39 3.49 -1.89
CA VAL A 92 1.13 2.09 -2.24
C VAL A 92 2.42 1.31 -2.00
N GLY A 93 2.33 0.19 -1.27
CA GLY A 93 3.50 -0.63 -0.96
C GLY A 93 3.11 -2.05 -0.61
N ARG A 94 4.09 -2.95 -0.71
CA ARG A 94 3.93 -4.35 -0.30
C ARG A 94 4.37 -4.53 1.14
N VAL A 95 3.54 -5.19 1.92
CA VAL A 95 3.82 -5.52 3.33
C VAL A 95 4.88 -6.62 3.39
N ILE A 96 6.02 -6.30 3.96
CA ILE A 96 7.14 -7.23 4.16
C ILE A 96 7.17 -7.74 5.61
N GLY A 97 6.84 -6.86 6.56
CA GLY A 97 6.78 -7.22 7.98
C GLY A 97 5.51 -6.73 8.64
N ILE A 98 4.99 -7.54 9.54
CA ILE A 98 3.84 -7.22 10.40
C ILE A 98 4.30 -7.09 11.86
N ALA A 99 3.41 -6.63 12.74
CA ALA A 99 3.70 -6.45 14.17
C ALA A 99 4.47 -7.64 14.77
N GLY A 100 5.58 -7.35 15.47
CA GLY A 100 6.46 -8.31 16.10
C GLY A 100 7.55 -8.91 15.21
N ASP A 101 7.47 -8.73 13.88
CA ASP A 101 8.52 -9.21 12.97
C ASP A 101 9.82 -8.44 13.12
N ARG A 102 10.93 -9.15 12.93
CA ARG A 102 12.23 -8.55 12.66
C ARG A 102 12.50 -8.65 11.16
N VAL A 103 12.72 -7.50 10.54
CA VAL A 103 13.01 -7.39 9.11
C VAL A 103 14.40 -6.84 8.92
N GLU A 104 15.23 -7.57 8.19
CA GLU A 104 16.66 -7.28 8.01
C GLU A 104 17.01 -7.25 6.52
N CYS A 105 17.86 -6.35 6.11
CA CYS A 105 18.52 -6.38 4.80
C CYS A 105 20.01 -6.45 4.96
N CYS A 106 20.64 -7.40 4.32
CA CYS A 106 20.16 -8.50 3.49
C CYS A 106 21.02 -9.74 3.79
N ASP A 107 20.61 -10.92 3.35
CA ASP A 107 21.48 -12.10 3.37
C ASP A 107 22.63 -11.98 2.34
N ALA A 108 23.50 -12.98 2.28
CA ALA A 108 24.63 -12.99 1.35
C ALA A 108 24.23 -13.02 -0.14
N ALA A 109 22.95 -13.32 -0.43
CA ALA A 109 22.39 -13.30 -1.78
C ALA A 109 21.61 -12.01 -2.09
N GLY A 110 21.61 -11.01 -1.17
CA GLY A 110 20.90 -9.74 -1.33
C GLY A 110 19.38 -9.83 -1.07
N ARG A 111 18.91 -10.90 -0.42
CA ARG A 111 17.49 -11.08 -0.12
C ARG A 111 17.13 -10.51 1.25
N VAL A 112 15.93 -9.95 1.36
CA VAL A 112 15.36 -9.55 2.65
C VAL A 112 15.16 -10.78 3.53
N VAL A 113 15.44 -10.60 4.82
CA VAL A 113 15.30 -11.64 5.85
C VAL A 113 14.20 -11.23 6.81
N VAL A 114 13.23 -12.10 7.05
CA VAL A 114 12.16 -11.88 8.03
C VAL A 114 12.24 -12.98 9.08
N ASN A 115 12.43 -12.59 10.35
CA ASN A 115 12.56 -13.51 11.48
C ASN A 115 13.66 -14.57 11.26
N GLY A 116 14.77 -14.17 10.66
CA GLY A 116 15.92 -15.04 10.38
C GLY A 116 15.75 -15.95 9.15
N GLN A 117 14.66 -15.79 8.38
CA GLN A 117 14.42 -16.55 7.15
C GLN A 117 14.44 -15.60 5.94
N PRO A 118 15.28 -15.87 4.92
CA PRO A 118 15.22 -15.11 3.68
C PRO A 118 13.89 -15.35 2.98
N ILE A 119 13.26 -14.28 2.49
CA ILE A 119 12.01 -14.37 1.74
C ILE A 119 12.28 -14.49 0.24
N ASP A 120 11.39 -15.17 -0.46
CA ASP A 120 11.39 -15.27 -1.92
C ASP A 120 10.50 -14.17 -2.49
N GLU A 121 11.06 -13.35 -3.38
CA GLU A 121 10.40 -12.15 -3.89
C GLU A 121 10.44 -12.14 -5.42
N SER A 122 9.73 -13.10 -6.03
CA SER A 122 9.69 -13.30 -7.48
C SER A 122 9.12 -12.10 -8.27
N TYR A 123 8.44 -11.18 -7.59
CA TYR A 123 7.86 -9.96 -8.16
C TYR A 123 8.87 -8.81 -8.35
N LEU A 124 10.09 -8.94 -7.85
CA LEU A 124 11.07 -7.85 -7.91
C LEU A 124 11.62 -7.61 -9.32
N ALA A 125 11.79 -6.33 -9.66
CA ALA A 125 12.49 -5.90 -10.87
C ALA A 125 14.02 -5.80 -10.71
N GLY A 126 14.55 -5.93 -9.49
CA GLY A 126 15.97 -5.76 -9.20
C GLY A 126 16.33 -6.03 -7.73
N PRO A 127 17.61 -5.91 -7.36
CA PRO A 127 18.09 -6.22 -6.03
C PRO A 127 17.53 -5.26 -4.96
N THR A 128 17.56 -5.67 -3.69
CA THR A 128 17.07 -4.89 -2.54
C THR A 128 18.19 -4.25 -1.73
N ASP A 129 19.44 -4.57 -1.99
CA ASP A 129 20.63 -4.31 -1.18
C ASP A 129 21.15 -2.87 -1.16
N GLN A 130 20.38 -1.90 -1.70
CA GLN A 130 20.77 -0.48 -1.73
C GLN A 130 20.84 0.16 -0.35
N VAL A 131 20.05 -0.33 0.60
CA VAL A 131 19.97 0.18 1.99
C VAL A 131 20.01 -0.98 2.97
N THR A 132 20.94 -0.93 3.90
CA THR A 132 21.00 -1.89 5.01
C THR A 132 20.09 -1.43 6.13
N PHE A 133 19.28 -2.34 6.66
CA PHE A 133 18.40 -2.09 7.79
C PHE A 133 18.21 -3.34 8.64
N ASP A 134 17.87 -3.12 9.90
CA ASP A 134 17.51 -4.14 10.89
C ASP A 134 16.48 -3.50 11.82
N ILE A 135 15.22 -3.83 11.64
CA ILE A 135 14.14 -3.23 12.40
C ILE A 135 13.22 -4.31 12.98
N ARG A 136 12.62 -3.99 14.12
CA ARG A 136 11.49 -4.75 14.66
C ARG A 136 10.22 -3.94 14.44
N VAL A 137 9.25 -4.55 13.76
CA VAL A 137 7.95 -3.90 13.48
C VAL A 137 7.17 -3.75 14.79
N PRO A 138 6.80 -2.52 15.20
CA PRO A 138 6.02 -2.29 16.41
C PRO A 138 4.58 -2.83 16.29
N GLU A 139 3.91 -3.00 17.44
CA GLU A 139 2.47 -3.31 17.49
C GLU A 139 1.65 -2.24 16.75
N GLY A 140 0.62 -2.69 16.03
CA GLY A 140 -0.26 -1.81 15.26
C GLY A 140 0.38 -1.20 14.01
N ARG A 141 1.54 -1.69 13.58
CA ARG A 141 2.26 -1.13 12.42
C ARG A 141 2.69 -2.22 11.44
N VAL A 142 3.04 -1.80 10.22
CA VAL A 142 3.58 -2.67 9.17
C VAL A 142 4.81 -2.03 8.53
N PHE A 143 5.72 -2.85 8.01
CA PHE A 143 6.86 -2.41 7.23
C PHE A 143 6.60 -2.71 5.76
N VAL A 144 6.66 -1.68 4.92
CA VAL A 144 6.27 -1.78 3.51
C VAL A 144 7.42 -1.45 2.58
N LEU A 145 7.58 -2.22 1.52
CA LEU A 145 8.54 -1.94 0.46
C LEU A 145 7.84 -1.83 -0.90
N GLY A 146 8.42 -1.02 -1.78
CA GLY A 146 8.02 -1.00 -3.17
C GLY A 146 8.65 -2.17 -3.94
N ASP A 147 7.96 -2.68 -4.96
CA ASP A 147 8.49 -3.76 -5.80
C ASP A 147 9.62 -3.26 -6.73
N ALA A 148 9.62 -1.96 -7.05
CA ALA A 148 10.74 -1.28 -7.74
C ALA A 148 11.84 -0.87 -6.75
N ARG A 149 12.50 -1.83 -6.11
CA ARG A 149 13.45 -1.63 -5.00
C ARG A 149 14.48 -0.52 -5.21
N ALA A 150 14.97 -0.34 -6.43
CA ALA A 150 16.00 0.64 -6.74
C ALA A 150 15.50 2.10 -6.72
N THR A 151 14.21 2.31 -6.93
CA THR A 151 13.62 3.65 -7.12
C THR A 151 12.45 3.97 -6.19
N ALA A 152 11.91 2.96 -5.53
CA ALA A 152 10.79 3.16 -4.62
C ALA A 152 11.22 4.02 -3.40
N ARG A 153 10.38 5.01 -3.10
CA ARG A 153 10.42 5.73 -1.82
C ARG A 153 9.47 5.01 -0.87
N ASP A 154 10.03 4.23 0.03
CA ASP A 154 9.32 3.30 0.91
C ASP A 154 9.89 3.33 2.33
N SER A 155 9.54 2.38 3.16
CA SER A 155 9.99 2.26 4.56
C SER A 155 11.50 2.47 4.75
N ARG A 156 12.32 2.06 3.80
CA ARG A 156 13.79 2.21 3.84
C ARG A 156 14.25 3.66 3.82
N SER A 157 13.45 4.54 3.24
CA SER A 157 13.75 5.97 3.14
C SER A 157 13.48 6.73 4.44
N PHE A 158 12.79 6.10 5.41
CA PHE A 158 12.28 6.76 6.62
C PHE A 158 12.60 6.00 7.91
N LEU A 159 13.69 5.23 7.92
CA LEU A 159 14.11 4.44 9.09
C LEU A 159 14.33 5.26 10.35
N ASP A 160 14.62 6.53 10.21
CA ASP A 160 14.78 7.52 11.28
C ASP A 160 13.44 7.99 11.86
N ARG A 161 12.33 7.76 11.16
CA ARG A 161 10.97 8.13 11.56
C ARG A 161 10.16 6.87 11.84
N GLU A 162 9.80 6.64 13.10
CA GLU A 162 8.99 5.48 13.52
C GLU A 162 9.48 4.14 12.93
N SER A 163 10.81 3.99 12.78
CA SER A 163 11.47 2.84 12.14
C SER A 163 11.00 2.56 10.71
N GLY A 164 10.56 3.58 9.99
CA GLY A 164 10.03 3.47 8.63
C GLY A 164 8.73 2.65 8.54
N THR A 165 7.93 2.60 9.60
CA THR A 165 6.73 1.77 9.60
C THR A 165 5.46 2.60 9.38
N VAL A 166 4.45 2.00 8.74
CA VAL A 166 3.11 2.58 8.52
C VAL A 166 2.19 2.10 9.62
N ALA A 167 1.37 2.99 10.18
CA ALA A 167 0.34 2.59 11.15
C ALA A 167 -0.78 1.82 10.45
N LEU A 168 -1.32 0.80 11.10
CA LEU A 168 -2.46 0.06 10.55
C LEU A 168 -3.71 0.93 10.42
N ASP A 169 -3.83 1.96 11.26
CA ASP A 169 -4.94 2.93 11.18
C ASP A 169 -4.87 3.81 9.93
N ASP A 170 -3.68 3.99 9.35
CA ASP A 170 -3.47 4.70 8.09
C ASP A 170 -3.74 3.81 6.87
N VAL A 171 -3.91 2.50 7.04
CA VAL A 171 -4.16 1.58 5.93
C VAL A 171 -5.61 1.68 5.46
N GLU A 172 -5.80 2.23 4.28
CA GLU A 172 -7.12 2.35 3.65
C GLU A 172 -7.66 0.99 3.20
N GLY A 173 -6.77 0.13 2.70
CA GLY A 173 -7.17 -1.20 2.26
C GLY A 173 -6.10 -1.97 1.51
N ARG A 174 -6.48 -3.18 1.11
CA ARG A 174 -5.65 -4.09 0.32
C ARG A 174 -6.03 -4.03 -1.14
N VAL A 175 -5.03 -3.97 -2.02
CA VAL A 175 -5.22 -4.05 -3.47
C VAL A 175 -5.56 -5.48 -3.86
N LEU A 176 -6.68 -5.68 -4.55
CA LEU A 176 -7.10 -6.99 -5.03
C LEU A 176 -6.80 -7.19 -6.50
N ILE A 177 -7.12 -6.19 -7.31
CA ILE A 177 -6.98 -6.26 -8.77
C ILE A 177 -6.53 -4.91 -9.35
N SER A 178 -5.78 -4.98 -10.44
CA SER A 178 -5.61 -3.87 -11.37
C SER A 178 -6.73 -3.94 -12.41
N LEU A 179 -7.37 -2.81 -12.71
CA LEU A 179 -8.43 -2.74 -13.70
C LEU A 179 -7.90 -2.60 -15.13
N TRP A 180 -6.67 -2.04 -15.28
CA TRP A 180 -6.04 -1.90 -16.59
C TRP A 180 -4.52 -1.81 -16.50
N PRO A 181 -3.79 -2.75 -17.14
CA PRO A 181 -4.30 -4.03 -17.64
C PRO A 181 -4.89 -4.86 -16.50
N PRO A 182 -5.94 -5.67 -16.75
CA PRO A 182 -6.59 -6.45 -15.70
C PRO A 182 -5.65 -7.54 -15.19
N ALA A 183 -5.36 -7.51 -13.90
CA ALA A 183 -4.54 -8.51 -13.22
C ALA A 183 -5.00 -8.67 -11.77
N LEU A 184 -4.97 -9.90 -11.26
CA LEU A 184 -5.07 -10.15 -9.82
C LEU A 184 -3.73 -9.79 -9.17
N ILE A 185 -3.79 -9.10 -8.05
CA ILE A 185 -2.61 -8.78 -7.26
C ILE A 185 -2.53 -9.82 -6.15
N ASP A 186 -1.61 -10.76 -6.30
CA ASP A 186 -1.38 -11.81 -5.32
C ASP A 186 -0.37 -11.34 -4.27
N GLY A 187 -0.62 -11.75 -3.02
CA GLY A 187 0.26 -11.48 -1.88
C GLY A 187 1.38 -12.50 -1.68
N SER A 188 1.54 -13.45 -2.61
CA SER A 188 2.56 -14.51 -2.50
C SER A 188 3.85 -14.21 -3.22
#